data_519f9290eed014ca457952f33d567b17
#
_entry.id   519f9290eed014ca457952f33d567b17
#
_cell.length_a   1.000
_cell.length_b   1.000
_cell.length_c   1.000
_cell.angle_alpha   90.00
_cell.angle_beta   90.00
_cell.angle_gamma   90.00
#
_symmetry.space_group_name_H-M   'P 1'
#
loop_
_entity.id
_entity.type
_entity.pdbx_description
1 polymer ?
#
loop_
_entity_poly.entity_id
_entity_poly.type
_entity_poly.pdbx_seq_one_letter_code
_entity_poly.pdbx_strand_id
1 'polypeptide(L)'
;EVKTSCVRVKYQEGYHVDFAIYRRYRESGSGEYQYEHAGADWTKRGIRAVEDWFRDETAVKGINLRKMVRLSKMFCRSRDTWVMPSGLLQTVLCDEQLHENDRIDELFYDTMERIVNRLETVLAVNAPVDNGRSLTSRDADLTRMRNWKNRLSTQLEKLSILFSDDCTYAQALDAWSGFFQHDYWTSLAASAVTESCNLCESQSYQDTEQFIEDMYPVDEQYDVVIDCQVIGQGIHLIPIQEFFHKFASAYGRYLPRNFKVKCSIRYTNTPT
;
A
#
# COMPACT_ATOMS: atom_id res chain seq x y z
N GLU A 1 7.62 -23.41 -6.67
CA GLU A 1 6.98 -23.58 -7.96
C GLU A 1 7.65 -22.66 -8.99
N VAL A 2 8.08 -23.21 -10.11
CA VAL A 2 8.65 -22.45 -11.23
C VAL A 2 7.56 -22.18 -12.25
N LYS A 3 7.38 -20.91 -12.62
CA LYS A 3 6.46 -20.43 -13.67
C LYS A 3 7.26 -19.82 -14.81
N THR A 4 6.64 -19.59 -15.95
CA THR A 4 7.30 -18.96 -17.10
C THR A 4 7.84 -17.57 -16.81
N SER A 5 7.22 -16.82 -15.91
CA SER A 5 7.55 -15.42 -15.62
C SER A 5 8.18 -15.18 -14.24
N CYS A 6 8.11 -16.17 -13.33
CA CYS A 6 8.58 -16.00 -11.96
C CYS A 6 8.92 -17.35 -11.27
N VAL A 7 9.69 -17.25 -10.20
CA VAL A 7 9.81 -18.31 -9.20
C VAL A 7 8.89 -17.96 -8.05
N ARG A 8 7.93 -18.82 -7.76
CA ARG A 8 6.96 -18.64 -6.66
C ARG A 8 7.38 -19.43 -5.44
N VAL A 9 7.57 -18.75 -4.33
CA VAL A 9 7.71 -19.34 -3.00
C VAL A 9 6.34 -19.29 -2.33
N LYS A 10 5.81 -20.44 -1.93
CA LYS A 10 4.55 -20.58 -1.19
C LYS A 10 4.86 -20.83 0.28
N TYR A 11 4.17 -20.15 1.16
CA TYR A 11 4.27 -20.31 2.61
C TYR A 11 3.08 -21.11 3.14
N GLN A 12 3.25 -21.74 4.30
CA GLN A 12 2.22 -22.60 4.90
C GLN A 12 0.96 -21.80 5.27
N GLU A 13 1.11 -20.52 5.59
CA GLU A 13 0.04 -19.60 5.94
C GLU A 13 -0.83 -19.16 4.74
N GLY A 14 -0.58 -19.75 3.56
CA GLY A 14 -1.40 -19.53 2.35
C GLY A 14 -0.99 -18.37 1.47
N TYR A 15 -0.06 -17.51 1.89
CA TYR A 15 0.47 -16.46 1.02
C TYR A 15 1.66 -16.95 0.17
N HIS A 16 2.03 -16.18 -0.83
CA HIS A 16 3.18 -16.49 -1.67
C HIS A 16 3.92 -15.22 -2.10
N VAL A 17 5.20 -15.40 -2.42
CA VAL A 17 6.06 -14.36 -3.00
C VAL A 17 6.52 -14.80 -4.38
N ASP A 18 6.32 -13.94 -5.37
CA ASP A 18 6.75 -14.16 -6.75
C ASP A 18 8.04 -13.37 -7.02
N PHE A 19 9.12 -14.10 -7.33
CA PHE A 19 10.38 -13.53 -7.78
C PHE A 19 10.35 -13.49 -9.31
N ALA A 20 10.11 -12.31 -9.88
CA ALA A 20 10.05 -12.11 -11.32
C ALA A 20 11.43 -12.36 -11.97
N ILE A 21 11.44 -13.01 -13.12
CA ILE A 21 12.65 -13.33 -13.86
C ILE A 21 12.87 -12.30 -14.94
N TYR A 22 14.04 -11.65 -14.91
CA TYR A 22 14.47 -10.71 -15.92
C TYR A 22 15.82 -11.13 -16.51
N ARG A 23 16.04 -10.89 -17.81
CA ARG A 23 17.37 -10.86 -18.39
C ARG A 23 17.80 -9.42 -18.64
N ARG A 24 19.09 -9.19 -18.45
CA ARG A 24 19.74 -7.89 -18.69
C ARG A 24 20.75 -8.03 -19.80
N TYR A 25 20.72 -7.13 -20.77
CA TYR A 25 21.70 -7.10 -21.84
C TYR A 25 22.05 -5.65 -22.20
N ARG A 26 23.09 -5.48 -22.97
CA ARG A 26 23.44 -4.20 -23.59
C ARG A 26 23.30 -4.33 -25.10
N GLU A 27 22.62 -3.38 -25.71
CA GLU A 27 22.67 -3.23 -27.17
C GLU A 27 24.05 -2.70 -27.57
N SER A 28 24.62 -3.25 -28.66
CA SER A 28 25.90 -2.84 -29.18
C SER A 28 25.88 -1.34 -29.54
N GLY A 29 26.72 -0.54 -28.87
CA GLY A 29 26.80 0.92 -29.08
C GLY A 29 25.97 1.77 -28.10
N SER A 30 25.06 1.20 -27.30
CA SER A 30 24.42 1.92 -26.18
C SER A 30 25.13 1.61 -24.87
N GLY A 31 25.49 2.63 -24.10
CA GLY A 31 26.09 2.45 -22.77
C GLY A 31 25.12 1.89 -21.74
N GLU A 32 23.81 1.82 -22.06
CA GLU A 32 22.74 1.52 -21.13
C GLU A 32 22.32 0.04 -21.14
N TYR A 33 21.92 -0.46 -19.97
CA TYR A 33 21.36 -1.80 -19.84
C TYR A 33 19.88 -1.80 -20.22
N GLN A 34 19.50 -2.78 -21.05
CA GLN A 34 18.13 -3.12 -21.36
C GLN A 34 17.68 -4.31 -20.54
N TYR A 35 16.39 -4.37 -20.24
CA TYR A 35 15.79 -5.43 -19.43
C TYR A 35 14.59 -6.03 -20.15
N GLU A 36 14.49 -7.34 -20.11
CA GLU A 36 13.33 -8.08 -20.62
C GLU A 36 12.81 -9.03 -19.55
N HIS A 37 11.50 -9.02 -19.39
CA HIS A 37 10.79 -9.89 -18.46
C HIS A 37 10.49 -11.23 -19.13
N ALA A 38 10.70 -12.32 -18.42
CA ALA A 38 10.34 -13.65 -18.87
C ALA A 38 8.81 -13.81 -18.97
N GLY A 39 8.37 -14.54 -19.98
CA GLY A 39 6.97 -14.87 -20.25
C GLY A 39 6.92 -16.00 -21.26
N ALA A 40 5.86 -16.08 -22.07
CA ALA A 40 5.88 -16.93 -23.27
C ALA A 40 7.02 -16.52 -24.19
N ASP A 41 7.21 -15.19 -24.31
CA ASP A 41 8.35 -14.56 -24.95
C ASP A 41 9.01 -13.55 -24.02
N TRP A 42 10.26 -13.18 -24.32
CA TRP A 42 10.94 -12.10 -23.63
C TRP A 42 10.38 -10.74 -24.05
N THR A 43 9.88 -9.98 -23.09
CA THR A 43 9.25 -8.68 -23.36
C THR A 43 10.06 -7.56 -22.71
N LYS A 44 10.47 -6.55 -23.51
CA LYS A 44 11.11 -5.33 -22.97
C LYS A 44 10.23 -4.71 -21.92
N ARG A 45 10.80 -4.47 -20.73
CA ARG A 45 10.14 -3.77 -19.63
C ARG A 45 11.15 -3.01 -18.80
N GLY A 46 10.83 -1.76 -18.48
CA GLY A 46 11.51 -1.02 -17.43
C GLY A 46 11.20 -1.67 -16.08
N ILE A 47 12.22 -2.22 -15.40
CA ILE A 47 12.04 -2.95 -14.13
C ILE A 47 11.38 -2.06 -13.08
N ARG A 48 11.78 -0.78 -13.03
CA ARG A 48 11.32 0.20 -12.05
C ARG A 48 10.28 1.19 -12.58
N ALA A 49 9.96 1.15 -13.86
CA ALA A 49 9.16 2.18 -14.50
C ALA A 49 7.82 2.46 -13.78
N VAL A 50 7.12 1.41 -13.34
CA VAL A 50 5.85 1.56 -12.59
C VAL A 50 6.10 2.05 -11.15
N GLU A 51 7.19 1.61 -10.52
CA GLU A 51 7.58 2.06 -9.18
C GLU A 51 8.00 3.53 -9.20
N ASP A 52 8.83 3.91 -10.17
CA ASP A 52 9.30 5.29 -10.37
C ASP A 52 8.10 6.21 -10.64
N TRP A 53 7.21 5.83 -11.56
CA TRP A 53 5.97 6.55 -11.80
C TRP A 53 5.17 6.77 -10.51
N PHE A 54 4.90 5.71 -9.75
CA PHE A 54 4.09 5.83 -8.53
C PHE A 54 4.78 6.65 -7.44
N ARG A 55 6.11 6.59 -7.36
CA ARG A 55 6.89 7.44 -6.46
C ARG A 55 6.78 8.91 -6.86
N ASP A 56 6.90 9.21 -8.16
CA ASP A 56 6.84 10.56 -8.68
C ASP A 56 5.42 11.14 -8.51
N GLU A 57 4.37 10.39 -8.83
CA GLU A 57 2.98 10.78 -8.55
C GLU A 57 2.73 11.01 -7.05
N THR A 58 3.29 10.16 -6.18
CA THR A 58 3.18 10.33 -4.72
C THR A 58 3.93 11.59 -4.25
N ALA A 59 5.04 11.95 -4.89
CA ALA A 59 5.77 13.17 -4.55
C ALA A 59 4.96 14.43 -4.92
N VAL A 60 4.17 14.38 -5.98
CA VAL A 60 3.31 15.49 -6.45
C VAL A 60 1.99 15.54 -5.65
N LYS A 61 1.30 14.40 -5.51
CA LYS A 61 -0.06 14.29 -4.93
C LYS A 61 -0.08 14.02 -3.42
N GLY A 62 1.10 13.87 -2.83
CA GLY A 62 1.26 13.65 -1.39
C GLY A 62 0.89 12.24 -0.91
N ILE A 63 0.92 12.08 0.42
CA ILE A 63 0.66 10.80 1.09
C ILE A 63 -0.77 10.30 0.87
N ASN A 64 -1.72 11.19 0.57
CA ASN A 64 -3.11 10.84 0.38
C ASN A 64 -3.32 9.86 -0.79
N LEU A 65 -2.52 9.96 -1.86
CA LEU A 65 -2.55 8.95 -2.93
C LEU A 65 -2.29 7.54 -2.39
N ARG A 66 -1.30 7.37 -1.52
CA ARG A 66 -1.00 6.07 -0.91
C ARG A 66 -2.14 5.58 -0.02
N LYS A 67 -2.77 6.50 0.74
CA LYS A 67 -3.91 6.17 1.59
C LYS A 67 -5.10 5.68 0.74
N MET A 68 -5.45 6.40 -0.33
CA MET A 68 -6.54 6.00 -1.24
C MET A 68 -6.30 4.63 -1.87
N VAL A 69 -5.08 4.38 -2.37
CA VAL A 69 -4.69 3.08 -2.94
C VAL A 69 -4.80 1.95 -1.90
N ARG A 70 -4.39 2.19 -0.65
CA ARG A 70 -4.46 1.19 0.42
C ARG A 70 -5.91 0.88 0.78
N LEU A 71 -6.74 1.90 0.97
CA LEU A 71 -8.17 1.74 1.28
C LEU A 71 -8.92 1.06 0.15
N SER A 72 -8.65 1.41 -1.11
CA SER A 72 -9.21 0.71 -2.27
C SER A 72 -8.86 -0.78 -2.27
N LYS A 73 -7.58 -1.12 -2.01
CA LYS A 73 -7.14 -2.52 -1.93
C LYS A 73 -7.78 -3.26 -0.74
N MET A 74 -7.97 -2.59 0.39
CA MET A 74 -8.66 -3.16 1.54
C MET A 74 -10.13 -3.46 1.19
N PHE A 75 -10.83 -2.52 0.58
CA PHE A 75 -12.19 -2.73 0.09
C PHE A 75 -12.28 -3.92 -0.87
N CYS A 76 -11.42 -3.99 -1.87
CA CYS A 76 -11.44 -5.08 -2.85
C CYS A 76 -11.14 -6.46 -2.25
N ARG A 77 -10.49 -6.53 -1.10
CA ARG A 77 -10.16 -7.77 -0.38
C ARG A 77 -11.11 -8.07 0.77
N SER A 78 -12.05 -7.20 1.05
CA SER A 78 -12.94 -7.32 2.22
C SER A 78 -13.91 -8.49 2.14
N ARG A 79 -14.08 -9.14 0.99
CA ARG A 79 -14.94 -10.31 0.80
C ARG A 79 -14.23 -11.34 -0.08
N ASP A 80 -14.04 -12.53 0.43
CA ASP A 80 -13.28 -13.60 -0.24
C ASP A 80 -13.90 -14.05 -1.57
N THR A 81 -15.22 -13.91 -1.71
CA THR A 81 -15.95 -14.29 -2.93
C THR A 81 -15.86 -13.26 -4.06
N TRP A 82 -15.25 -12.10 -3.79
CA TRP A 82 -15.18 -11.04 -4.79
C TRP A 82 -14.03 -11.21 -5.75
N VAL A 83 -14.34 -11.19 -7.04
CA VAL A 83 -13.36 -11.23 -8.12
C VAL A 83 -13.14 -9.80 -8.60
N MET A 84 -12.08 -9.16 -8.09
CA MET A 84 -11.76 -7.76 -8.25
C MET A 84 -10.54 -7.52 -9.14
N PRO A 85 -10.31 -6.29 -9.64
CA PRO A 85 -9.14 -5.97 -10.44
C PRO A 85 -7.84 -6.07 -9.65
N SER A 86 -6.73 -6.18 -10.38
CA SER A 86 -5.39 -6.20 -9.78
C SER A 86 -5.07 -4.90 -9.04
N GLY A 87 -4.13 -4.98 -8.09
CA GLY A 87 -3.71 -3.80 -7.33
C GLY A 87 -3.12 -2.68 -8.20
N LEU A 88 -2.55 -3.00 -9.37
CA LEU A 88 -2.04 -1.98 -10.30
C LEU A 88 -3.20 -1.20 -10.94
N LEU A 89 -4.26 -1.86 -11.39
CA LEU A 89 -5.44 -1.20 -11.94
C LEU A 89 -6.08 -0.25 -10.93
N GLN A 90 -6.19 -0.69 -9.68
CA GLN A 90 -6.68 0.16 -8.59
C GLN A 90 -5.77 1.36 -8.36
N THR A 91 -4.45 1.16 -8.38
CA THR A 91 -3.47 2.25 -8.19
C THR A 91 -3.59 3.30 -9.29
N VAL A 92 -3.68 2.88 -10.55
CA VAL A 92 -3.82 3.80 -11.70
C VAL A 92 -5.11 4.60 -11.61
N LEU A 93 -6.23 3.97 -11.27
CA LEU A 93 -7.51 4.70 -11.16
C LEU A 93 -7.58 5.59 -9.92
N CYS A 94 -6.97 5.21 -8.80
CA CYS A 94 -6.84 6.12 -7.66
C CYS A 94 -5.99 7.35 -8.02
N ASP A 95 -4.91 7.15 -8.76
CA ASP A 95 -4.06 8.24 -9.23
C ASP A 95 -4.80 9.16 -10.22
N GLU A 96 -5.53 8.57 -11.18
CA GLU A 96 -6.30 9.26 -12.21
C GLU A 96 -7.42 10.13 -11.60
N GLN A 97 -8.07 9.67 -10.52
CA GLN A 97 -9.28 10.27 -9.96
C GLN A 97 -9.06 11.02 -8.63
N LEU A 98 -7.84 10.98 -8.07
CA LEU A 98 -7.53 11.73 -6.86
C LEU A 98 -7.72 13.24 -7.07
N HIS A 99 -8.26 13.88 -6.06
CA HIS A 99 -8.40 15.34 -5.99
C HIS A 99 -7.95 15.82 -4.60
N GLU A 100 -7.97 17.10 -4.34
CA GLU A 100 -7.64 17.68 -3.05
C GLU A 100 -8.88 17.72 -2.14
N ASN A 101 -8.71 17.25 -0.93
CA ASN A 101 -9.68 17.40 0.17
C ASN A 101 -8.92 17.21 1.50
N ASP A 102 -9.22 18.07 2.47
CA ASP A 102 -8.59 18.06 3.78
C ASP A 102 -9.06 16.87 4.64
N ARG A 103 -10.29 16.45 4.45
CA ARG A 103 -10.89 15.31 5.15
C ARG A 103 -10.66 14.02 4.41
N ILE A 104 -10.00 13.06 5.06
CA ILE A 104 -9.60 11.78 4.46
C ILE A 104 -10.80 10.87 4.10
N ASP A 105 -11.85 10.91 4.88
CA ASP A 105 -13.08 10.15 4.66
C ASP A 105 -13.85 10.66 3.43
N GLU A 106 -14.01 11.98 3.31
CA GLU A 106 -14.58 12.61 2.13
C GLU A 106 -13.72 12.38 0.90
N LEU A 107 -12.41 12.59 1.01
CA LEU A 107 -11.47 12.32 -0.08
C LEU A 107 -11.60 10.88 -0.60
N PHE A 108 -11.75 9.92 0.31
CA PHE A 108 -11.94 8.53 -0.08
C PHE A 108 -13.27 8.32 -0.80
N TYR A 109 -14.36 8.81 -0.22
CA TYR A 109 -15.68 8.68 -0.81
C TYR A 109 -15.70 9.29 -2.23
N ASP A 110 -15.29 10.53 -2.36
CA ASP A 110 -15.29 11.26 -3.65
C ASP A 110 -14.38 10.61 -4.69
N THR A 111 -13.19 10.15 -4.28
CA THR A 111 -12.28 9.43 -5.18
C THR A 111 -12.92 8.13 -5.69
N MET A 112 -13.60 7.38 -4.82
CA MET A 112 -14.26 6.14 -5.21
C MET A 112 -15.49 6.39 -6.09
N GLU A 113 -16.26 7.44 -5.82
CA GLU A 113 -17.37 7.86 -6.65
C GLU A 113 -16.91 8.29 -8.06
N ARG A 114 -15.85 9.08 -8.14
CA ARG A 114 -15.23 9.45 -9.42
C ARG A 114 -14.74 8.23 -10.20
N ILE A 115 -14.17 7.22 -9.51
CA ILE A 115 -13.78 5.95 -10.14
C ILE A 115 -15.02 5.24 -10.71
N VAL A 116 -16.14 5.17 -9.98
CA VAL A 116 -17.38 4.59 -10.49
C VAL A 116 -17.82 5.31 -11.76
N ASN A 117 -17.93 6.64 -11.73
CA ASN A 117 -18.36 7.47 -12.86
C ASN A 117 -17.42 7.30 -14.06
N ARG A 118 -16.10 7.26 -13.82
CA ARG A 118 -15.07 6.99 -14.84
C ARG A 118 -15.29 5.61 -15.49
N LEU A 119 -15.58 4.59 -14.69
CA LEU A 119 -15.79 3.22 -15.16
C LEU A 119 -17.17 3.01 -15.83
N GLU A 120 -18.13 3.87 -15.61
CA GLU A 120 -19.37 3.86 -16.36
C GLU A 120 -19.17 4.26 -17.82
N THR A 121 -18.26 5.18 -18.05
CA THR A 121 -17.93 5.65 -19.40
C THR A 121 -17.00 4.69 -20.12
N VAL A 122 -15.90 4.28 -19.47
CA VAL A 122 -14.86 3.43 -20.09
C VAL A 122 -14.28 2.45 -19.06
N LEU A 123 -14.38 1.14 -19.32
CA LEU A 123 -13.78 0.09 -18.47
C LEU A 123 -12.28 -0.12 -18.76
N ALA A 124 -11.82 0.31 -19.92
CA ALA A 124 -10.42 0.15 -20.31
C ALA A 124 -9.50 1.07 -19.51
N VAL A 125 -8.34 0.55 -19.11
CA VAL A 125 -7.29 1.28 -18.38
C VAL A 125 -5.95 1.01 -19.07
N ASN A 126 -5.21 2.07 -19.36
CA ASN A 126 -3.89 1.98 -19.97
C ASN A 126 -2.78 1.94 -18.91
N ALA A 127 -1.63 1.41 -19.29
CA ALA A 127 -0.46 1.43 -18.44
C ALA A 127 0.06 2.87 -18.26
N PRO A 128 0.41 3.28 -17.04
CA PRO A 128 0.81 4.67 -16.77
C PRO A 128 2.15 5.05 -17.40
N VAL A 129 3.01 4.08 -17.67
CA VAL A 129 4.35 4.27 -18.24
C VAL A 129 4.45 3.85 -19.72
N ASP A 130 3.36 3.32 -20.27
CA ASP A 130 3.27 2.87 -21.66
C ASP A 130 1.81 3.04 -22.11
N ASN A 131 1.44 4.25 -22.49
CA ASN A 131 0.08 4.62 -22.87
C ASN A 131 -0.49 3.81 -24.05
N GLY A 132 0.37 3.16 -24.86
CA GLY A 132 -0.05 2.26 -25.93
C GLY A 132 -0.50 0.88 -25.43
N ARG A 133 -0.21 0.53 -24.17
CA ARG A 133 -0.51 -0.78 -23.62
C ARG A 133 -1.70 -0.76 -22.68
N SER A 134 -2.77 -1.46 -23.05
CA SER A 134 -3.90 -1.66 -22.14
C SER A 134 -3.56 -2.65 -21.02
N LEU A 135 -3.93 -2.30 -19.78
CA LEU A 135 -3.91 -3.20 -18.61
C LEU A 135 -5.17 -4.09 -18.53
N THR A 136 -6.18 -3.78 -19.35
CA THR A 136 -7.47 -4.48 -19.40
C THR A 136 -7.70 -5.13 -20.76
N SER A 137 -6.64 -5.73 -21.32
CA SER A 137 -6.67 -6.31 -22.67
C SER A 137 -7.48 -7.62 -22.78
N ARG A 138 -7.77 -8.28 -21.65
CA ARG A 138 -8.50 -9.55 -21.62
C ARG A 138 -9.93 -9.33 -21.10
N ASP A 139 -10.89 -10.11 -21.62
CA ASP A 139 -12.29 -10.08 -21.16
C ASP A 139 -12.42 -10.30 -19.65
N ALA A 140 -11.57 -11.14 -19.08
CA ALA A 140 -11.52 -11.36 -17.63
C ALA A 140 -11.16 -10.09 -16.85
N ASP A 141 -10.31 -9.22 -17.40
CA ASP A 141 -9.94 -7.96 -16.76
C ASP A 141 -11.11 -6.97 -16.85
N LEU A 142 -11.78 -6.87 -17.98
CA LEU A 142 -13.00 -6.05 -18.15
C LEU A 142 -14.12 -6.53 -17.22
N THR A 143 -14.28 -7.84 -17.05
CA THR A 143 -15.25 -8.41 -16.11
C THR A 143 -14.94 -8.02 -14.67
N ARG A 144 -13.65 -8.03 -14.25
CA ARG A 144 -13.22 -7.59 -12.92
C ARG A 144 -13.48 -6.10 -12.72
N MET A 145 -13.23 -5.27 -13.74
CA MET A 145 -13.51 -3.84 -13.68
C MET A 145 -15.01 -3.57 -13.51
N ARG A 146 -15.86 -4.27 -14.24
CA ARG A 146 -17.33 -4.19 -14.10
C ARG A 146 -17.78 -4.65 -12.71
N ASN A 147 -17.21 -5.72 -12.19
CA ASN A 147 -17.50 -6.18 -10.84
C ASN A 147 -17.13 -5.13 -9.80
N TRP A 148 -15.96 -4.54 -9.92
CA TRP A 148 -15.52 -3.48 -9.01
C TRP A 148 -16.44 -2.28 -9.07
N LYS A 149 -16.72 -1.75 -10.26
CA LYS A 149 -17.67 -0.64 -10.46
C LYS A 149 -19.00 -0.91 -9.76
N ASN A 150 -19.65 -2.03 -10.06
CA ASN A 150 -20.98 -2.34 -9.53
C ASN A 150 -20.99 -2.49 -8.01
N ARG A 151 -19.98 -3.20 -7.46
CA ARG A 151 -19.87 -3.40 -6.00
C ARG A 151 -19.53 -2.11 -5.28
N LEU A 152 -18.65 -1.30 -5.86
CA LEU A 152 -18.26 -0.01 -5.30
C LEU A 152 -19.46 0.94 -5.26
N SER A 153 -20.21 1.07 -6.36
CA SER A 153 -21.44 1.85 -6.42
C SER A 153 -22.43 1.43 -5.32
N THR A 154 -22.75 0.13 -5.23
CA THR A 154 -23.69 -0.38 -4.21
C THR A 154 -23.19 -0.12 -2.76
N GLN A 155 -21.89 -0.17 -2.52
CA GLN A 155 -21.38 0.05 -1.17
C GLN A 155 -21.27 1.54 -0.83
N LEU A 156 -20.96 2.40 -1.80
CA LEU A 156 -20.96 3.87 -1.61
C LEU A 156 -22.35 4.39 -1.26
N GLU A 157 -23.42 3.85 -1.86
CA GLU A 157 -24.79 4.20 -1.47
C GLU A 157 -25.05 4.01 0.03
N LYS A 158 -24.45 3.00 0.65
CA LYS A 158 -24.59 2.75 2.10
C LYS A 158 -23.80 3.75 2.95
N LEU A 159 -22.78 4.37 2.38
CA LEU A 159 -22.02 5.43 3.05
C LEU A 159 -22.71 6.79 2.98
N SER A 160 -23.83 6.93 2.28
CA SER A 160 -24.58 8.20 2.18
C SER A 160 -25.01 8.74 3.55
N ILE A 161 -25.18 7.88 4.54
CA ILE A 161 -25.49 8.27 5.93
C ILE A 161 -24.42 9.20 6.53
N LEU A 162 -23.16 9.08 6.09
CA LEU A 162 -22.05 9.92 6.57
C LEU A 162 -22.21 11.41 6.25
N PHE A 163 -23.06 11.75 5.27
CA PHE A 163 -23.33 13.11 4.82
C PHE A 163 -24.65 13.67 5.39
N SER A 164 -25.30 12.92 6.29
CA SER A 164 -26.48 13.42 7.00
C SER A 164 -26.04 14.28 8.19
N ASP A 165 -26.68 15.42 8.37
CA ASP A 165 -26.44 16.31 9.52
C ASP A 165 -26.69 15.62 10.86
N ASP A 166 -27.56 14.61 10.88
CA ASP A 166 -27.92 13.83 12.06
C ASP A 166 -27.06 12.56 12.22
N CYS A 167 -26.00 12.36 11.40
CA CYS A 167 -25.15 11.17 11.49
C CYS A 167 -24.39 11.13 12.80
N THR A 168 -24.69 10.13 13.60
CA THR A 168 -23.95 9.87 14.85
C THR A 168 -22.64 9.14 14.58
N TYR A 169 -21.70 9.28 15.50
CA TYR A 169 -20.40 8.56 15.43
C TYR A 169 -20.61 7.03 15.32
N ALA A 170 -21.56 6.48 16.07
CA ALA A 170 -21.89 5.05 16.01
C ALA A 170 -22.40 4.62 14.62
N GLN A 171 -23.26 5.44 14.00
CA GLN A 171 -23.74 5.18 12.63
C GLN A 171 -22.61 5.28 11.60
N ALA A 172 -21.69 6.22 11.77
CA ALA A 172 -20.53 6.35 10.91
C ALA A 172 -19.62 5.11 11.02
N LEU A 173 -19.33 4.63 12.23
CA LEU A 173 -18.54 3.42 12.45
C LEU A 173 -19.21 2.18 11.86
N ASP A 174 -20.52 2.04 12.01
CA ASP A 174 -21.29 0.92 11.45
C ASP A 174 -21.24 0.95 9.90
N ALA A 175 -21.41 2.12 9.30
CA ALA A 175 -21.32 2.30 7.86
C ALA A 175 -19.94 1.89 7.32
N TRP A 176 -18.85 2.35 7.96
CA TRP A 176 -17.49 1.96 7.58
C TRP A 176 -17.20 0.48 7.83
N SER A 177 -17.69 -0.08 8.95
CA SER A 177 -17.62 -1.51 9.24
C SER A 177 -18.30 -2.34 8.15
N GLY A 178 -19.50 -1.96 7.74
CA GLY A 178 -20.21 -2.60 6.63
C GLY A 178 -19.52 -2.47 5.29
N PHE A 179 -18.84 -1.34 5.04
CA PHE A 179 -18.11 -1.08 3.80
C PHE A 179 -16.84 -1.94 3.70
N PHE A 180 -15.99 -1.94 4.72
CA PHE A 180 -14.69 -2.61 4.69
C PHE A 180 -14.75 -4.06 5.21
N GLN A 181 -15.72 -4.42 6.05
CA GLN A 181 -15.82 -5.73 6.72
C GLN A 181 -14.52 -6.15 7.40
N HIS A 182 -13.95 -5.24 8.19
CA HIS A 182 -12.67 -5.44 8.86
C HIS A 182 -12.83 -5.20 10.36
N ASP A 183 -12.23 -6.07 11.18
CA ASP A 183 -12.36 -6.10 12.65
C ASP A 183 -11.96 -4.80 13.33
N TYR A 184 -11.09 -4.00 12.71
CA TYR A 184 -10.73 -2.67 13.19
C TYR A 184 -11.97 -1.80 13.49
N TRP A 185 -12.91 -1.72 12.55
CA TRP A 185 -14.11 -0.90 12.69
C TRP A 185 -15.07 -1.46 13.73
N THR A 186 -15.18 -2.78 13.82
CA THR A 186 -16.00 -3.47 14.81
C THR A 186 -15.48 -3.26 16.23
N SER A 187 -14.15 -3.31 16.41
CA SER A 187 -13.52 -3.05 17.71
C SER A 187 -13.65 -1.59 18.14
N LEU A 188 -13.54 -0.63 17.21
CA LEU A 188 -13.79 0.78 17.50
C LEU A 188 -15.26 1.03 17.92
N ALA A 189 -16.22 0.41 17.24
CA ALA A 189 -17.62 0.52 17.59
C ALA A 189 -17.92 -0.03 19.00
N ALA A 190 -17.30 -1.16 19.38
CA ALA A 190 -17.40 -1.73 20.72
C ALA A 190 -16.81 -0.80 21.79
N SER A 191 -15.67 -0.16 21.50
CA SER A 191 -15.04 0.83 22.40
C SER A 191 -15.89 2.10 22.55
N ALA A 192 -16.47 2.60 21.46
CA ALA A 192 -17.30 3.80 21.45
C ALA A 192 -18.58 3.64 22.30
N VAL A 193 -19.16 2.43 22.34
CA VAL A 193 -20.31 2.13 23.23
C VAL A 193 -19.91 2.20 24.71
N THR A 194 -18.66 1.90 25.03
CA THR A 194 -18.13 1.96 26.41
C THR A 194 -17.76 3.40 26.82
N GLU A 195 -17.36 4.25 25.87
CA GLU A 195 -16.95 5.64 26.10
C GLU A 195 -18.08 6.66 25.99
N SER A 196 -19.26 6.30 25.53
CA SER A 196 -20.40 7.21 25.37
C SER A 196 -20.93 7.82 26.68
N CYS A 197 -20.28 7.53 27.83
CA CYS A 197 -20.52 8.21 29.09
C CYS A 197 -19.64 9.43 29.37
N ASN A 198 -18.58 9.67 28.59
CA ASN A 198 -17.72 10.86 28.79
C ASN A 198 -17.10 11.30 27.46
N LEU A 199 -17.36 12.54 27.11
CA LEU A 199 -16.63 13.39 26.17
C LEU A 199 -17.30 13.73 24.83
N CYS A 200 -18.06 14.81 24.88
CA CYS A 200 -17.99 15.83 23.83
C CYS A 200 -16.65 16.58 23.97
N GLU A 201 -15.61 16.08 23.35
CA GLU A 201 -14.44 16.90 23.02
C GLU A 201 -13.86 16.40 21.71
N SER A 202 -13.83 17.32 20.74
CA SER A 202 -13.16 17.17 19.46
C SER A 202 -11.67 16.91 19.69
N GLN A 203 -11.24 15.66 19.64
CA GLN A 203 -9.83 15.37 19.49
C GLN A 203 -9.44 15.59 18.03
N SER A 204 -8.78 16.71 17.80
CA SER A 204 -7.96 16.90 16.62
C SER A 204 -6.98 15.72 16.55
N TYR A 205 -6.97 14.98 15.44
CA TYR A 205 -5.94 13.99 15.14
C TYR A 205 -4.60 14.72 15.10
N GLN A 206 -3.87 14.69 16.20
CA GLN A 206 -2.45 14.90 16.15
C GLN A 206 -1.85 13.65 15.50
N ASP A 207 -1.02 13.88 14.48
CA ASP A 207 -0.20 12.87 13.81
C ASP A 207 0.81 12.33 14.84
N THR A 208 0.35 11.43 15.72
CA THR A 208 1.23 10.67 16.58
C THR A 208 1.81 9.59 15.70
N GLU A 209 3.12 9.60 15.54
CA GLU A 209 3.88 8.46 15.01
C GLU A 209 3.55 7.24 15.87
N GLN A 210 2.52 6.49 15.49
CA GLN A 210 2.21 5.21 16.12
C GLN A 210 3.17 4.18 15.56
N PHE A 211 3.98 3.60 16.41
CA PHE A 211 4.81 2.46 16.07
C PHE A 211 3.91 1.26 15.71
N ILE A 212 4.40 0.39 14.84
CA ILE A 212 3.67 -0.83 14.41
C ILE A 212 3.25 -1.69 15.62
N GLU A 213 4.05 -1.70 16.67
CA GLU A 213 3.78 -2.38 17.94
C GLU A 213 2.53 -1.85 18.68
N ASP A 214 2.18 -0.57 18.49
CA ASP A 214 0.98 0.02 19.09
C ASP A 214 -0.31 -0.33 18.33
N MET A 215 -0.18 -0.80 17.08
CA MET A 215 -1.31 -1.09 16.19
C MET A 215 -1.66 -2.58 16.08
N TYR A 216 -0.76 -3.46 16.48
CA TYR A 216 -0.95 -4.91 16.36
C TYR A 216 -0.54 -5.60 17.66
N PRO A 217 -1.32 -6.58 18.14
CA PRO A 217 -0.88 -7.39 19.27
C PRO A 217 0.44 -8.06 18.91
N VAL A 218 1.46 -7.79 19.72
CA VAL A 218 2.77 -8.42 19.57
C VAL A 218 2.64 -9.86 20.06
N ASP A 219 2.93 -10.82 19.19
CA ASP A 219 3.07 -12.22 19.62
C ASP A 219 4.43 -12.37 20.30
N GLU A 220 4.43 -12.40 21.63
CA GLU A 220 5.65 -12.43 22.46
C GLU A 220 6.40 -13.78 22.43
N GLN A 221 6.09 -14.67 21.47
CA GLN A 221 6.77 -15.97 21.37
C GLN A 221 8.25 -15.87 20.95
N TYR A 222 8.67 -14.73 20.38
CA TYR A 222 10.05 -14.56 19.91
C TYR A 222 10.57 -13.16 20.20
N ASP A 223 11.69 -13.09 20.90
CA ASP A 223 12.51 -11.86 20.94
C ASP A 223 13.35 -11.77 19.68
N VAL A 224 13.11 -10.73 18.88
CA VAL A 224 13.90 -10.43 17.68
C VAL A 224 14.82 -9.25 17.98
N VAL A 225 16.11 -9.53 18.09
CA VAL A 225 17.12 -8.48 18.24
C VAL A 225 17.74 -8.19 16.88
N ILE A 226 17.51 -6.98 16.39
CA ILE A 226 18.14 -6.47 15.17
C ILE A 226 19.32 -5.59 15.57
N ASP A 227 20.53 -6.06 15.31
CA ASP A 227 21.76 -5.31 15.54
C ASP A 227 22.24 -4.72 14.22
N CYS A 228 22.21 -3.40 14.11
CA CYS A 228 22.61 -2.66 12.92
C CYS A 228 23.91 -1.89 13.18
N GLN A 229 24.90 -2.12 12.35
CA GLN A 229 26.22 -1.51 12.43
C GLN A 229 26.53 -0.73 11.16
N VAL A 230 27.16 0.44 11.29
CA VAL A 230 27.56 1.31 10.18
C VAL A 230 29.02 1.10 9.82
N ILE A 231 29.31 1.00 8.51
CA ILE A 231 30.65 0.89 7.93
C ILE A 231 30.85 1.98 6.88
N GLY A 232 31.95 2.68 6.89
CA GLY A 232 32.37 3.58 5.80
C GLY A 232 33.47 4.55 6.20
N GLN A 233 34.22 5.04 5.21
CA GLN A 233 35.22 6.12 5.34
C GLN A 233 36.16 6.03 6.59
N GLY A 234 36.76 4.85 6.81
CA GLY A 234 37.66 4.68 7.97
C GLY A 234 36.94 4.41 9.30
N ILE A 235 35.62 4.32 9.29
CA ILE A 235 34.81 3.92 10.44
C ILE A 235 34.63 2.41 10.39
N HIS A 236 35.13 1.69 11.39
CA HIS A 236 34.95 0.26 11.57
C HIS A 236 33.70 0.01 12.40
N LEU A 237 32.79 -0.82 11.90
CA LEU A 237 31.62 -1.41 12.56
C LEU A 237 31.22 -0.71 13.87
N ILE A 238 30.50 0.39 13.77
CA ILE A 238 29.96 1.10 14.93
C ILE A 238 28.45 0.82 14.98
N PRO A 239 27.87 0.54 16.16
CA PRO A 239 26.41 0.45 16.32
C PRO A 239 25.73 1.69 15.75
N ILE A 240 24.60 1.51 15.05
CA ILE A 240 23.93 2.60 14.34
C ILE A 240 23.52 3.75 15.30
N GLN A 241 23.14 3.43 16.52
CA GLN A 241 22.80 4.39 17.55
C GLN A 241 24.01 5.22 17.96
N GLU A 242 25.16 4.57 18.16
CA GLU A 242 26.43 5.25 18.51
C GLU A 242 26.91 6.12 17.35
N PHE A 243 26.72 5.69 16.11
CA PHE A 243 27.04 6.50 14.93
C PHE A 243 26.27 7.81 14.93
N PHE A 244 24.96 7.77 15.08
CA PHE A 244 24.14 8.98 15.10
C PHE A 244 24.44 9.87 16.31
N HIS A 245 24.76 9.29 17.45
CA HIS A 245 25.18 10.08 18.63
C HIS A 245 26.50 10.81 18.40
N LYS A 246 27.51 10.12 17.84
CA LYS A 246 28.84 10.72 17.61
C LYS A 246 28.88 11.72 16.45
N PHE A 247 28.09 11.52 15.43
CA PHE A 247 28.16 12.25 14.17
C PHE A 247 26.92 13.09 13.87
N ALA A 248 26.03 13.30 14.83
CA ALA A 248 24.79 14.08 14.67
C ALA A 248 25.04 15.50 14.14
N SER A 249 26.14 16.14 14.58
CA SER A 249 26.53 17.49 14.14
C SER A 249 27.00 17.54 12.68
N ALA A 250 27.55 16.43 12.16
CA ALA A 250 28.10 16.38 10.82
C ALA A 250 27.09 15.88 9.77
N TYR A 251 26.22 14.95 10.15
CA TYR A 251 25.34 14.23 9.21
C TYR A 251 23.84 14.29 9.58
N GLY A 252 23.49 14.90 10.71
CA GLY A 252 22.11 14.95 11.18
C GLY A 252 21.53 13.57 11.44
N ARG A 253 20.32 13.31 10.95
CA ARG A 253 19.62 12.02 11.08
C ARG A 253 19.76 11.12 9.84
N TYR A 254 20.61 11.47 8.89
CA TYR A 254 20.76 10.73 7.63
C TYR A 254 22.11 10.04 7.52
N LEU A 255 22.09 8.81 7.00
CA LEU A 255 23.31 8.10 6.69
C LEU A 255 23.89 8.62 5.36
N PRO A 256 25.16 9.06 5.30
CA PRO A 256 25.77 9.54 4.06
C PRO A 256 25.84 8.44 3.00
N ARG A 257 25.81 8.82 1.72
CA ARG A 257 25.76 7.87 0.56
C ARG A 257 26.93 6.87 0.52
N ASN A 258 28.06 7.18 1.12
CA ASN A 258 29.27 6.33 1.12
C ASN A 258 29.35 5.36 2.32
N PHE A 259 28.32 5.33 3.15
CA PHE A 259 28.22 4.41 4.27
C PHE A 259 27.30 3.24 3.95
N LYS A 260 27.58 2.09 4.54
CA LYS A 260 26.79 0.86 4.45
C LYS A 260 26.29 0.49 5.83
N VAL A 261 25.11 -0.08 5.90
CA VAL A 261 24.59 -0.69 7.14
C VAL A 261 24.69 -2.19 7.01
N LYS A 262 25.31 -2.83 8.00
CA LYS A 262 25.29 -4.27 8.17
C LYS A 262 24.32 -4.60 9.30
N CYS A 263 23.24 -5.28 8.99
CA CYS A 263 22.28 -5.74 9.97
C CYS A 263 22.46 -7.23 10.23
N SER A 264 22.44 -7.64 11.50
CA SER A 264 22.34 -9.03 11.94
C SER A 264 21.06 -9.18 12.75
N ILE A 265 20.32 -10.26 12.49
CA ILE A 265 19.08 -10.59 13.19
C ILE A 265 19.35 -11.79 14.05
N ARG A 266 19.02 -11.69 15.33
CA ARG A 266 19.05 -12.81 16.27
C ARG A 266 17.66 -13.07 16.80
N TYR A 267 17.28 -14.32 16.84
CA TYR A 267 16.04 -14.79 17.43
C TYR A 267 16.36 -15.51 18.72
N THR A 268 15.70 -15.13 19.80
CA THR A 268 15.74 -15.88 21.06
C THR A 268 14.32 -16.33 21.37
N ASN A 269 14.15 -17.64 21.56
CA ASN A 269 12.89 -18.15 22.11
C ASN A 269 12.82 -17.71 23.56
N THR A 270 11.81 -16.97 23.95
CA THR A 270 11.45 -16.78 25.36
C THR A 270 10.95 -18.14 25.87
N PRO A 271 11.56 -18.73 26.91
CA PRO A 271 10.98 -19.92 27.52
C PRO A 271 9.64 -19.53 28.16
N THR A 272 8.58 -20.22 27.77
CA THR A 272 7.26 -20.19 28.42
C THR A 272 7.35 -20.68 29.88
#